data_f31cb9197bc5db7058191673b5e77c1d
#
_entry.id   f31cb9197bc5db7058191673b5e77c1d
#
_cell.length_a   1.000
_cell.length_b   1.000
_cell.length_c   1.000
_cell.angle_alpha   90.00
_cell.angle_beta   90.00
_cell.angle_gamma   90.00
#
_symmetry.space_group_name_H-M   'P 1'
#
loop_
_entity.id
_entity.type
_entity.pdbx_description
1 polymer ?
#
loop_
_entity_poly.entity_id
_entity_poly.type
_entity_poly.pdbx_seq_one_letter_code
_entity_poly.pdbx_strand_id
1 'polypeptide(L)'
;MSQDQFLSVEIRRRTLLASLLAAGASATLGTGRAMAAEPEKPSEIIVRAWGGSWVDALKAGVSDSFTKKTGIAVRHDLTEDNEIQPKLWAAVAQKRTPPIHVNWDTTTNATKSALRGVTEDLSDLPNLKNTTELAKPVGLDGYPIVNTYGYVYVLAYRPSAFPNGAPKSWKDLLDPKLKRRIALYNDGIGFHFPAQVAGGGKLEDIPANMQAAWDFIAKVKEQQPLLGEDPDFTTWFQKGEIDAACTISTNAREAKKNGIDLAWVVPEEGAKFDTDGLWIPKGLPENELYWAKQYINHALTKEAQQVWLDGLGLPGVVPGLTPPADLVNNPAYPTKEEDFKHLIRISSRTQVENESKWFAKFKEIMQG
;
A
#
# COMPACT_ATOMS: atom_id res chain seq x y z
N MET A 1 2.83 -37.94 -65.00
CA MET A 1 1.54 -38.00 -65.63
C MET A 1 0.62 -37.25 -64.73
N SER A 2 0.33 -36.14 -65.03
CA SER A 2 -0.51 -35.22 -65.82
C SER A 2 -1.49 -34.56 -64.85
N GLN A 3 -1.33 -33.28 -64.68
CA GLN A 3 -2.05 -32.13 -65.30
C GLN A 3 -3.39 -31.81 -64.62
N ASP A 4 -3.37 -30.67 -63.99
CA ASP A 4 -4.17 -29.45 -64.25
C ASP A 4 -5.69 -29.59 -64.34
N GLN A 5 -6.39 -28.85 -63.48
CA GLN A 5 -7.44 -27.97 -63.94
C GLN A 5 -7.71 -26.81 -62.98
N PHE A 6 -7.24 -25.61 -63.37
CA PHE A 6 -7.68 -24.29 -62.87
C PHE A 6 -9.10 -24.01 -63.40
N LEU A 7 -10.03 -23.68 -62.48
CA LEU A 7 -11.30 -23.07 -62.86
C LEU A 7 -11.26 -21.60 -62.48
N SER A 8 -11.06 -20.77 -63.47
CA SER A 8 -11.18 -19.31 -63.42
C SER A 8 -12.68 -18.93 -63.37
N VAL A 9 -13.09 -18.15 -62.36
CA VAL A 9 -14.37 -17.45 -62.33
C VAL A 9 -14.20 -16.04 -62.81
N GLU A 10 -14.59 -15.76 -64.04
CA GLU A 10 -14.77 -14.44 -64.61
C GLU A 10 -15.92 -13.74 -63.90
N ILE A 11 -15.62 -12.70 -63.08
CA ILE A 11 -16.65 -11.76 -62.61
C ILE A 11 -16.85 -10.69 -63.67
N ARG A 12 -18.00 -10.73 -64.32
CA ARG A 12 -18.46 -9.77 -65.36
C ARG A 12 -18.50 -8.36 -64.76
N ARG A 13 -17.63 -7.47 -65.26
CA ARG A 13 -17.64 -6.02 -65.08
C ARG A 13 -18.78 -5.41 -65.93
N ARG A 14 -20.03 -5.50 -65.57
CA ARG A 14 -21.12 -4.76 -66.20
C ARG A 14 -22.41 -4.71 -65.37
N THR A 15 -22.37 -4.19 -64.15
CA THR A 15 -23.58 -3.71 -63.46
C THR A 15 -23.22 -2.83 -62.26
N LEU A 16 -22.40 -1.80 -62.50
CA LEU A 16 -22.03 -0.80 -61.45
C LEU A 16 -21.88 0.58 -62.07
N LEU A 17 -22.85 0.97 -62.89
CA LEU A 17 -22.95 2.32 -63.45
C LEU A 17 -24.40 2.71 -63.71
N ALA A 18 -25.22 2.75 -62.67
CA ALA A 18 -26.52 3.46 -62.72
C ALA A 18 -27.07 3.62 -61.29
N SER A 19 -26.52 4.55 -60.49
CA SER A 19 -27.19 5.23 -59.39
C SER A 19 -26.26 6.20 -58.67
N LEU A 20 -25.70 7.12 -59.44
CA LEU A 20 -24.98 8.28 -58.93
C LEU A 20 -25.61 9.52 -59.57
N LEU A 21 -26.70 9.97 -58.98
CA LEU A 21 -27.24 11.34 -59.14
C LEU A 21 -28.52 11.48 -58.30
N ALA A 22 -28.38 11.79 -57.03
CA ALA A 22 -29.32 12.63 -56.29
C ALA A 22 -28.78 12.88 -54.85
N ALA A 23 -28.78 14.15 -54.48
CA ALA A 23 -28.59 14.70 -53.14
C ALA A 23 -27.15 14.94 -52.68
N GLY A 24 -26.63 16.10 -53.04
CA GLY A 24 -25.60 16.79 -52.29
C GLY A 24 -26.09 17.11 -50.88
N ALA A 25 -25.50 16.45 -49.90
CA ALA A 25 -25.46 16.93 -48.54
C ALA A 25 -24.02 16.68 -48.05
N SER A 26 -23.30 17.78 -47.84
CA SER A 26 -21.96 17.82 -47.31
C SER A 26 -21.93 17.22 -45.89
N ALA A 27 -21.73 15.91 -45.79
CA ALA A 27 -21.37 15.30 -44.53
C ALA A 27 -19.87 15.49 -44.36
N THR A 28 -19.47 16.50 -43.62
CA THR A 28 -18.14 16.55 -42.98
C THR A 28 -18.03 15.32 -42.09
N LEU A 29 -17.36 14.30 -42.60
CA LEU A 29 -16.87 13.18 -41.77
C LEU A 29 -15.86 13.75 -40.81
N GLY A 30 -16.35 14.31 -39.71
CA GLY A 30 -15.55 14.50 -38.52
C GLY A 30 -15.09 13.13 -38.09
N THR A 31 -13.77 12.87 -38.13
CA THR A 31 -13.14 11.75 -37.47
C THR A 31 -13.21 11.98 -35.96
N GLY A 32 -14.44 12.07 -35.44
CA GLY A 32 -14.68 11.95 -34.04
C GLY A 32 -14.35 10.51 -33.68
N ARG A 33 -13.26 10.30 -32.96
CA ARG A 33 -13.05 9.07 -32.23
C ARG A 33 -14.34 8.86 -31.44
N ALA A 34 -15.14 7.87 -31.81
CA ALA A 34 -16.26 7.44 -31.00
C ALA A 34 -15.65 7.05 -29.64
N MET A 35 -15.81 7.88 -28.63
CA MET A 35 -15.54 7.48 -27.27
C MET A 35 -16.47 6.30 -27.02
N ALA A 36 -15.90 5.13 -26.75
CA ALA A 36 -16.69 3.99 -26.32
C ALA A 36 -17.55 4.46 -25.15
N ALA A 37 -18.87 4.19 -25.23
CA ALA A 37 -19.76 4.52 -24.13
C ALA A 37 -19.26 3.87 -22.85
N GLU A 38 -19.32 4.60 -21.73
CA GLU A 38 -18.99 4.02 -20.44
C GLU A 38 -19.87 2.78 -20.18
N PRO A 39 -19.33 1.70 -19.64
CA PRO A 39 -20.10 0.52 -19.26
C PRO A 39 -21.23 0.86 -18.28
N GLU A 40 -22.26 0.03 -18.24
CA GLU A 40 -23.34 0.16 -17.27
C GLU A 40 -22.81 0.30 -15.85
N LYS A 41 -23.34 1.26 -15.11
CA LYS A 41 -22.91 1.50 -13.73
C LYS A 41 -23.54 0.49 -12.79
N PRO A 42 -22.74 -0.18 -11.94
CA PRO A 42 -23.30 -0.97 -10.85
C PRO A 42 -23.99 -0.04 -9.83
N SER A 43 -24.93 -0.56 -9.06
CA SER A 43 -25.58 0.20 -8.00
C SER A 43 -24.61 0.57 -6.88
N GLU A 44 -23.65 -0.33 -6.59
CA GLU A 44 -22.60 -0.12 -5.59
C GLU A 44 -21.29 -0.79 -6.02
N ILE A 45 -20.19 -0.31 -5.47
CA ILE A 45 -18.94 -1.04 -5.38
C ILE A 45 -18.59 -1.30 -3.91
N ILE A 46 -17.97 -2.45 -3.65
CA ILE A 46 -17.59 -2.87 -2.31
C ILE A 46 -16.08 -2.73 -2.19
N VAL A 47 -15.64 -1.90 -1.25
CA VAL A 47 -14.23 -1.63 -0.98
C VAL A 47 -13.87 -2.14 0.40
N ARG A 48 -12.97 -3.11 0.48
CA ARG A 48 -12.46 -3.57 1.77
C ARG A 48 -11.53 -2.51 2.36
N ALA A 49 -11.65 -2.25 3.64
CA ALA A 49 -10.84 -1.29 4.38
C ALA A 49 -10.66 -1.73 5.83
N TRP A 50 -9.67 -1.16 6.53
CA TRP A 50 -9.57 -1.26 7.99
C TRP A 50 -10.58 -0.32 8.65
N GLY A 51 -11.03 -0.67 9.87
CA GLY A 51 -12.02 0.10 10.61
C GLY A 51 -11.48 1.39 11.24
N GLY A 52 -12.36 2.09 11.98
CA GLY A 52 -12.01 3.30 12.73
C GLY A 52 -11.57 4.45 11.84
N SER A 53 -10.58 5.22 12.28
CA SER A 53 -10.06 6.41 11.59
C SER A 53 -9.56 6.11 10.17
N TRP A 54 -9.17 4.88 9.88
CA TRP A 54 -8.71 4.46 8.55
C TRP A 54 -9.84 4.51 7.51
N VAL A 55 -10.97 3.82 7.78
CA VAL A 55 -12.12 3.85 6.88
C VAL A 55 -12.74 5.23 6.80
N ASP A 56 -12.76 5.99 7.90
CA ASP A 56 -13.31 7.34 7.92
C ASP A 56 -12.52 8.28 7.00
N ALA A 57 -11.19 8.19 7.02
CA ALA A 57 -10.33 8.96 6.13
C ALA A 57 -10.50 8.55 4.66
N LEU A 58 -10.58 7.25 4.35
CA LEU A 58 -10.83 6.74 3.00
C LEU A 58 -12.20 7.20 2.48
N LYS A 59 -13.21 7.15 3.34
CA LYS A 59 -14.58 7.60 3.01
C LYS A 59 -14.58 9.08 2.65
N ALA A 60 -14.03 9.93 3.51
CA ALA A 60 -14.01 11.37 3.30
C ALA A 60 -13.17 11.77 2.06
N GLY A 61 -12.01 11.17 1.87
CA GLY A 61 -11.08 11.53 0.79
C GLY A 61 -11.46 10.95 -0.57
N VAL A 62 -11.89 9.70 -0.62
CA VAL A 62 -12.05 8.97 -1.87
C VAL A 62 -13.51 8.60 -2.14
N SER A 63 -14.17 7.89 -1.21
CA SER A 63 -15.45 7.23 -1.51
C SER A 63 -16.60 8.22 -1.70
N ASP A 64 -16.72 9.23 -0.83
CA ASP A 64 -17.79 10.22 -0.92
C ASP A 64 -17.66 11.09 -2.18
N SER A 65 -16.42 11.48 -2.54
CA SER A 65 -16.15 12.25 -3.75
C SER A 65 -16.34 11.41 -5.02
N PHE A 66 -16.01 10.12 -5.00
CA PHE A 66 -16.28 9.18 -6.09
C PHE A 66 -17.80 9.01 -6.30
N THR A 67 -18.54 8.74 -5.20
CA THR A 67 -20.01 8.62 -5.25
C THR A 67 -20.65 9.91 -5.80
N LYS A 68 -20.21 11.06 -5.33
CA LYS A 68 -20.72 12.36 -5.84
C LYS A 68 -20.48 12.54 -7.34
N LYS A 69 -19.32 12.09 -7.85
CA LYS A 69 -18.92 12.22 -9.25
C LYS A 69 -19.64 11.22 -10.15
N THR A 70 -19.84 9.99 -9.70
CA THR A 70 -20.31 8.89 -10.54
C THR A 70 -21.76 8.49 -10.33
N GLY A 71 -22.32 8.75 -9.14
CA GLY A 71 -23.61 8.25 -8.69
C GLY A 71 -23.57 6.82 -8.17
N ILE A 72 -22.39 6.14 -8.19
CA ILE A 72 -22.22 4.76 -7.69
C ILE A 72 -22.01 4.82 -6.17
N ALA A 73 -22.79 4.05 -5.41
CA ALA A 73 -22.58 3.93 -3.97
C ALA A 73 -21.26 3.18 -3.67
N VAL A 74 -20.59 3.55 -2.58
CA VAL A 74 -19.42 2.82 -2.08
C VAL A 74 -19.75 2.26 -0.71
N ARG A 75 -19.72 0.93 -0.59
CA ARG A 75 -19.88 0.22 0.67
C ARG A 75 -18.52 -0.29 1.14
N HIS A 76 -18.21 -0.08 2.42
CA HIS A 76 -16.96 -0.59 2.99
C HIS A 76 -17.18 -1.95 3.65
N ASP A 77 -16.33 -2.91 3.32
CA ASP A 77 -16.22 -4.21 3.99
C ASP A 77 -15.05 -4.14 4.97
N LEU A 78 -15.33 -4.35 6.26
CA LEU A 78 -14.32 -4.25 7.33
C LEU A 78 -13.83 -5.64 7.79
N THR A 79 -13.95 -6.65 6.94
CA THR A 79 -13.41 -7.98 7.22
C THR A 79 -11.89 -7.92 7.36
N GLU A 80 -11.35 -8.56 8.37
CA GLU A 80 -9.92 -8.60 8.64
C GLU A 80 -9.12 -9.27 7.51
N ASP A 81 -7.84 -8.90 7.35
CA ASP A 81 -6.97 -9.39 6.27
C ASP A 81 -6.86 -10.91 6.22
N ASN A 82 -6.70 -11.53 7.40
CA ASN A 82 -6.57 -12.98 7.53
C ASN A 82 -7.85 -13.76 7.16
N GLU A 83 -9.00 -13.09 7.14
CA GLU A 83 -10.28 -13.68 6.76
C GLU A 83 -10.65 -13.39 5.31
N ILE A 84 -10.40 -12.18 4.81
CA ILE A 84 -10.81 -11.79 3.45
C ILE A 84 -9.91 -12.40 2.39
N GLN A 85 -8.59 -12.43 2.60
CA GLN A 85 -7.64 -12.94 1.61
C GLN A 85 -7.91 -14.38 1.18
N PRO A 86 -8.10 -15.36 2.09
CA PRO A 86 -8.43 -16.73 1.68
C PRO A 86 -9.74 -16.81 0.89
N LYS A 87 -10.74 -15.97 1.21
CA LYS A 87 -12.02 -15.92 0.49
C LYS A 87 -11.82 -15.43 -0.95
N LEU A 88 -10.97 -14.40 -1.15
CA LEU A 88 -10.63 -13.89 -2.49
C LEU A 88 -9.87 -14.93 -3.31
N TRP A 89 -8.86 -15.58 -2.72
CA TRP A 89 -8.09 -16.61 -3.40
C TRP A 89 -8.98 -17.81 -3.81
N ALA A 90 -9.88 -18.22 -2.91
CA ALA A 90 -10.83 -19.31 -3.19
C ALA A 90 -11.83 -18.93 -4.29
N ALA A 91 -12.35 -17.69 -4.29
CA ALA A 91 -13.27 -17.21 -5.30
C ALA A 91 -12.62 -17.24 -6.69
N VAL A 92 -11.41 -16.70 -6.84
CA VAL A 92 -10.67 -16.70 -8.11
C VAL A 92 -10.32 -18.12 -8.56
N ALA A 93 -9.81 -18.97 -7.67
CA ALA A 93 -9.49 -20.37 -8.00
C ALA A 93 -10.71 -21.17 -8.47
N GLN A 94 -11.89 -20.89 -7.92
CA GLN A 94 -13.16 -21.54 -8.27
C GLN A 94 -13.92 -20.83 -9.40
N LYS A 95 -13.32 -19.78 -10.01
CA LYS A 95 -13.96 -18.96 -11.06
C LYS A 95 -15.31 -18.38 -10.64
N ARG A 96 -15.44 -17.99 -9.37
CA ARG A 96 -16.61 -17.29 -8.82
C ARG A 96 -16.31 -15.80 -8.71
N THR A 97 -17.34 -14.99 -8.81
CA THR A 97 -17.23 -13.55 -8.56
C THR A 97 -16.72 -13.30 -7.14
N PRO A 98 -15.67 -12.49 -6.96
CA PRO A 98 -15.19 -12.09 -5.63
C PRO A 98 -16.25 -11.33 -4.84
N PRO A 99 -16.24 -11.40 -3.48
CA PRO A 99 -17.22 -10.71 -2.64
C PRO A 99 -16.97 -9.20 -2.52
N ILE A 100 -15.83 -8.70 -2.98
CA ILE A 100 -15.45 -7.28 -2.98
C ILE A 100 -14.90 -6.89 -4.34
N HIS A 101 -14.95 -5.60 -4.65
CA HIS A 101 -14.45 -5.04 -5.91
C HIS A 101 -13.03 -4.51 -5.78
N VAL A 102 -12.72 -3.85 -4.67
CA VAL A 102 -11.39 -3.28 -4.39
C VAL A 102 -10.96 -3.70 -2.99
N ASN A 103 -9.73 -4.13 -2.86
CA ASN A 103 -9.11 -4.41 -1.58
C ASN A 103 -8.06 -3.33 -1.26
N TRP A 104 -8.22 -2.65 -0.13
CA TRP A 104 -7.17 -1.84 0.46
C TRP A 104 -6.37 -2.70 1.43
N ASP A 105 -5.07 -2.81 1.19
CA ASP A 105 -4.23 -3.82 1.83
C ASP A 105 -2.81 -3.31 2.02
N THR A 106 -2.06 -3.91 2.94
CA THR A 106 -0.62 -3.70 2.98
C THR A 106 0.01 -4.23 1.69
N THR A 107 1.05 -3.56 1.17
CA THR A 107 1.71 -4.01 -0.05
C THR A 107 2.27 -5.43 0.11
N THR A 108 2.71 -5.81 1.30
CA THR A 108 3.19 -7.17 1.58
C THR A 108 2.07 -8.21 1.45
N ASN A 109 0.90 -7.99 2.04
CA ASN A 109 -0.23 -8.90 1.90
C ASN A 109 -0.78 -8.95 0.47
N ALA A 110 -0.93 -7.79 -0.18
CA ALA A 110 -1.34 -7.71 -1.57
C ALA A 110 -0.32 -8.42 -2.49
N THR A 111 0.98 -8.40 -2.17
CA THR A 111 2.00 -9.15 -2.89
C THR A 111 1.78 -10.66 -2.81
N LYS A 112 1.30 -11.19 -1.68
CA LYS A 112 0.90 -12.62 -1.57
C LYS A 112 -0.17 -12.98 -2.58
N SER A 113 -1.14 -12.08 -2.77
CA SER A 113 -2.23 -12.22 -3.76
C SER A 113 -1.71 -12.08 -5.19
N ALA A 114 -0.83 -11.12 -5.45
CA ALA A 114 -0.20 -10.91 -6.76
C ALA A 114 0.64 -12.13 -7.20
N LEU A 115 1.45 -12.69 -6.31
CA LEU A 115 2.26 -13.89 -6.58
C LEU A 115 1.42 -15.15 -6.85
N ARG A 116 0.18 -15.18 -6.39
CA ARG A 116 -0.81 -16.22 -6.73
C ARG A 116 -1.55 -15.95 -8.03
N GLY A 117 -1.29 -14.82 -8.68
CA GLY A 117 -1.96 -14.44 -9.93
C GLY A 117 -3.43 -14.09 -9.79
N VAL A 118 -3.89 -13.72 -8.58
CA VAL A 118 -5.32 -13.42 -8.31
C VAL A 118 -5.68 -11.95 -8.41
N THR A 119 -4.72 -11.08 -8.68
CA THR A 119 -4.94 -9.63 -8.85
C THR A 119 -5.06 -9.24 -10.31
N GLU A 120 -5.90 -8.27 -10.62
CA GLU A 120 -5.94 -7.63 -11.94
C GLU A 120 -4.70 -6.77 -12.18
N ASP A 121 -4.33 -6.57 -13.45
CA ASP A 121 -3.32 -5.59 -13.83
C ASP A 121 -3.95 -4.20 -13.93
N LEU A 122 -3.35 -3.24 -13.26
CA LEU A 122 -3.80 -1.85 -13.16
C LEU A 122 -2.90 -0.90 -13.97
N SER A 123 -2.01 -1.41 -14.82
CA SER A 123 -1.06 -0.60 -15.62
C SER A 123 -1.74 0.37 -16.58
N ASP A 124 -3.01 0.17 -16.89
CA ASP A 124 -3.82 0.99 -17.78
C ASP A 124 -4.51 2.19 -17.10
N LEU A 125 -4.33 2.38 -15.79
CA LEU A 125 -4.95 3.49 -15.06
C LEU A 125 -4.36 4.84 -15.50
N PRO A 126 -5.20 5.78 -15.98
CA PRO A 126 -4.72 7.05 -16.53
C PRO A 126 -3.90 7.91 -15.56
N ASN A 127 -4.23 7.87 -14.25
CA ASN A 127 -3.58 8.71 -13.26
C ASN A 127 -2.23 8.14 -12.75
N LEU A 128 -1.82 6.93 -13.13
CA LEU A 128 -0.49 6.42 -12.80
C LEU A 128 0.64 7.32 -13.31
N LYS A 129 0.47 7.93 -14.48
CA LYS A 129 1.43 8.89 -15.04
C LYS A 129 1.64 10.15 -14.18
N ASN A 130 0.72 10.41 -13.26
CA ASN A 130 0.76 11.56 -12.35
C ASN A 130 1.27 11.18 -10.96
N THR A 131 1.75 9.96 -10.75
CA THR A 131 2.27 9.47 -9.48
C THR A 131 3.80 9.44 -9.46
N THR A 132 4.36 9.34 -8.26
CA THR A 132 5.78 9.08 -8.05
C THR A 132 6.07 7.59 -8.17
N GLU A 133 7.35 7.21 -8.18
CA GLU A 133 7.80 5.81 -8.17
C GLU A 133 7.29 5.01 -6.95
N LEU A 134 6.81 5.69 -5.90
CA LEU A 134 6.21 5.03 -4.74
C LEU A 134 4.91 4.29 -5.08
N ALA A 135 4.19 4.70 -6.12
CA ALA A 135 2.97 4.03 -6.56
C ALA A 135 3.23 2.61 -7.08
N LYS A 136 4.48 2.34 -7.52
CA LYS A 136 4.86 1.02 -8.03
C LYS A 136 5.34 0.12 -6.89
N PRO A 137 4.80 -1.09 -6.75
CA PRO A 137 5.27 -2.04 -5.76
C PRO A 137 6.69 -2.53 -6.10
N VAL A 138 7.60 -2.49 -5.13
CA VAL A 138 9.00 -2.91 -5.32
C VAL A 138 9.08 -4.44 -5.44
N GLY A 139 9.72 -4.92 -6.51
CA GLY A 139 9.94 -6.36 -6.74
C GLY A 139 8.77 -7.09 -7.42
N LEU A 140 7.80 -6.35 -7.97
CA LEU A 140 6.74 -6.90 -8.81
C LEU A 140 6.77 -6.29 -10.21
N ASP A 141 6.32 -7.06 -11.20
CA ASP A 141 6.17 -6.59 -12.57
C ASP A 141 4.79 -5.92 -12.75
N GLY A 142 4.73 -4.84 -13.52
CA GLY A 142 3.50 -4.10 -13.76
C GLY A 142 2.91 -3.47 -12.51
N TYR A 143 1.59 -3.39 -12.46
CA TYR A 143 0.82 -2.85 -11.33
C TYR A 143 -0.26 -3.84 -10.87
N PRO A 144 0.11 -5.01 -10.31
CA PRO A 144 -0.88 -5.90 -9.69
C PRO A 144 -1.48 -5.30 -8.41
N ILE A 145 -0.87 -4.23 -7.92
CA ILE A 145 -1.28 -3.36 -6.82
C ILE A 145 -0.85 -1.96 -7.21
N VAL A 146 -1.59 -0.95 -6.80
CA VAL A 146 -1.15 0.46 -6.84
C VAL A 146 -0.97 0.92 -5.41
N ASN A 147 0.29 1.16 -5.02
CA ASN A 147 0.55 1.79 -3.71
C ASN A 147 -0.05 3.19 -3.71
N THR A 148 -0.63 3.59 -2.60
CA THR A 148 -1.33 4.87 -2.46
C THR A 148 -0.67 5.81 -1.47
N TYR A 149 0.09 5.28 -0.52
CA TYR A 149 0.87 6.04 0.46
C TYR A 149 1.96 5.15 1.06
N GLY A 150 2.84 5.78 1.84
CA GLY A 150 3.82 5.08 2.64
C GLY A 150 3.75 5.44 4.12
N TYR A 151 4.42 4.65 4.95
CA TYR A 151 4.55 4.89 6.38
C TYR A 151 5.88 4.38 6.91
N VAL A 152 6.28 4.91 8.07
CA VAL A 152 7.59 4.63 8.68
C VAL A 152 7.40 3.99 10.04
N TYR A 153 8.16 2.93 10.32
CA TYR A 153 8.31 2.37 11.66
C TYR A 153 9.36 3.17 12.42
N VAL A 154 8.91 4.06 13.25
CA VAL A 154 9.76 5.02 13.98
C VAL A 154 10.16 4.51 15.36
N LEU A 155 11.20 5.10 15.91
CA LEU A 155 11.47 5.03 17.34
C LEU A 155 10.65 6.12 18.04
N ALA A 156 9.49 5.73 18.56
CA ALA A 156 8.64 6.59 19.39
C ALA A 156 9.15 6.56 20.83
N TYR A 157 9.16 7.71 21.51
CA TYR A 157 9.72 7.82 22.87
C TYR A 157 9.06 8.92 23.69
N ARG A 158 9.10 8.77 25.02
CA ARG A 158 8.75 9.81 25.98
C ARG A 158 9.93 10.77 26.14
N PRO A 159 9.79 12.10 25.89
CA PRO A 159 10.89 13.06 26.09
C PRO A 159 11.47 13.03 27.52
N SER A 160 10.64 12.84 28.54
CA SER A 160 11.07 12.76 29.94
C SER A 160 12.02 11.59 30.26
N ALA A 161 11.97 10.49 29.47
CA ALA A 161 12.86 9.35 29.62
C ALA A 161 14.24 9.59 28.96
N PHE A 162 14.36 10.64 28.11
CA PHE A 162 15.58 11.00 27.39
C PHE A 162 16.03 12.44 27.72
N PRO A 163 16.44 12.70 28.98
CA PRO A 163 16.75 14.06 29.44
C PRO A 163 17.95 14.70 28.73
N ASN A 164 18.82 13.90 28.10
CA ASN A 164 19.98 14.36 27.36
C ASN A 164 19.69 14.65 25.87
N GLY A 165 18.42 14.64 25.48
CA GLY A 165 17.95 14.85 24.11
C GLY A 165 17.31 13.61 23.51
N ALA A 166 16.75 13.74 22.30
CA ALA A 166 16.11 12.65 21.57
C ALA A 166 17.08 11.48 21.34
N PRO A 167 16.60 10.22 21.36
CA PRO A 167 17.40 9.09 20.93
C PRO A 167 17.86 9.27 19.49
N LYS A 168 19.06 8.78 19.17
CA LYS A 168 19.65 8.92 17.83
C LYS A 168 19.80 7.59 17.10
N SER A 169 19.83 6.49 17.85
CA SER A 169 20.14 5.17 17.37
C SER A 169 19.17 4.15 17.97
N TRP A 170 18.89 3.06 17.25
CA TRP A 170 18.21 1.91 17.83
C TRP A 170 18.98 1.28 18.98
N LYS A 171 20.31 1.52 19.07
CA LYS A 171 21.14 1.09 20.18
C LYS A 171 20.77 1.77 21.50
N ASP A 172 20.13 2.92 21.45
CA ASP A 172 19.66 3.63 22.64
C ASP A 172 18.62 2.81 23.41
N LEU A 173 17.93 1.86 22.75
CA LEU A 173 17.06 0.88 23.42
C LEU A 173 17.80 -0.06 24.39
N LEU A 174 19.13 -0.15 24.30
CA LEU A 174 19.95 -0.94 25.22
C LEU A 174 20.30 -0.21 26.51
N ASP A 175 19.88 1.05 26.70
CA ASP A 175 20.09 1.78 27.97
C ASP A 175 19.40 1.01 29.11
N PRO A 176 20.13 0.61 30.19
CA PRO A 176 19.55 -0.10 31.30
C PRO A 176 18.35 0.59 31.97
N LYS A 177 18.23 1.92 31.82
CA LYS A 177 17.09 2.68 32.33
C LYS A 177 15.77 2.33 31.62
N LEU A 178 15.85 1.81 30.41
CA LEU A 178 14.70 1.39 29.62
C LEU A 178 14.28 -0.07 29.88
N LYS A 179 14.93 -0.76 30.82
CA LYS A 179 14.57 -2.14 31.14
C LYS A 179 13.12 -2.26 31.54
N ARG A 180 12.36 -3.12 30.82
CA ARG A 180 10.90 -3.31 30.95
C ARG A 180 10.08 -2.06 30.60
N ARG A 181 10.66 -1.12 29.82
CA ARG A 181 10.06 0.14 29.43
C ARG A 181 10.03 0.31 27.92
N ILE A 182 10.28 -0.77 27.17
CA ILE A 182 10.31 -0.79 25.70
C ILE A 182 9.15 -1.65 25.20
N ALA A 183 8.62 -1.32 24.01
CA ALA A 183 7.69 -2.18 23.30
C ALA A 183 8.13 -2.41 21.85
N LEU A 184 7.86 -3.62 21.35
CA LEU A 184 8.05 -4.05 19.96
C LEU A 184 6.78 -4.78 19.49
N TYR A 185 6.57 -4.90 18.19
CA TYR A 185 5.54 -5.76 17.66
C TYR A 185 5.82 -7.23 18.02
N ASN A 186 4.77 -8.00 18.23
CA ASN A 186 4.86 -9.41 18.69
C ASN A 186 5.53 -10.36 17.68
N ASP A 187 5.65 -9.95 16.42
CA ASP A 187 6.35 -10.64 15.34
C ASP A 187 7.66 -9.95 14.92
N GLY A 188 7.98 -8.79 15.53
CA GLY A 188 9.16 -7.99 15.21
C GLY A 188 9.07 -7.16 13.94
N ILE A 189 7.90 -7.07 13.31
CA ILE A 189 7.71 -6.22 12.12
C ILE A 189 8.16 -4.78 12.43
N GLY A 190 8.77 -4.12 11.45
CA GLY A 190 9.33 -2.77 11.63
C GLY A 190 10.74 -2.77 12.19
N PHE A 191 11.15 -3.79 12.95
CA PHE A 191 12.43 -3.80 13.68
C PHE A 191 13.53 -4.67 13.04
N HIS A 192 13.19 -5.70 12.27
CA HIS A 192 14.17 -6.65 11.72
C HIS A 192 15.28 -5.98 10.90
N PHE A 193 14.92 -5.06 10.00
CA PHE A 193 15.88 -4.42 9.09
C PHE A 193 16.72 -3.34 9.77
N PRO A 194 16.13 -2.44 10.58
CA PRO A 194 16.92 -1.55 11.42
C PRO A 194 17.86 -2.29 12.35
N ALA A 195 17.42 -3.41 12.94
CA ALA A 195 18.25 -4.24 13.80
C ALA A 195 19.46 -4.86 13.07
N GLN A 196 19.34 -5.18 11.76
CA GLN A 196 20.47 -5.65 10.94
C GLN A 196 21.57 -4.59 10.92
N VAL A 197 21.23 -3.33 10.66
CA VAL A 197 22.20 -2.24 10.62
C VAL A 197 22.73 -1.90 12.01
N ALA A 198 21.86 -1.83 13.03
CA ALA A 198 22.25 -1.57 14.41
C ALA A 198 23.19 -2.67 14.98
N GLY A 199 23.04 -3.91 14.52
CA GLY A 199 23.91 -5.03 14.82
C GLY A 199 25.25 -5.03 14.08
N GLY A 200 25.46 -4.08 13.14
CA GLY A 200 26.68 -3.97 12.33
C GLY A 200 26.62 -4.74 11.00
N GLY A 201 25.47 -5.29 10.60
CA GLY A 201 25.26 -5.90 9.29
C GLY A 201 24.91 -4.88 8.23
N LYS A 202 24.73 -5.33 6.98
CA LYS A 202 24.39 -4.50 5.83
C LYS A 202 23.00 -4.86 5.32
N LEU A 203 22.32 -3.90 4.69
CA LEU A 203 21.00 -4.15 4.07
C LEU A 203 21.09 -5.04 2.83
N GLU A 204 22.23 -4.99 2.12
CA GLU A 204 22.50 -5.82 0.95
C GLU A 204 22.62 -7.32 1.29
N ASP A 205 22.90 -7.64 2.55
CA ASP A 205 22.95 -9.03 3.02
C ASP A 205 21.55 -9.66 3.18
N ILE A 206 20.50 -8.87 3.20
CA ILE A 206 19.11 -9.34 3.33
C ILE A 206 18.62 -9.92 1.99
N PRO A 207 18.01 -11.11 1.97
CA PRO A 207 17.63 -11.98 3.09
C PRO A 207 18.69 -13.03 3.45
N ALA A 208 19.81 -13.10 2.73
CA ALA A 208 20.76 -14.22 2.81
C ALA A 208 21.47 -14.34 4.18
N ASN A 209 21.77 -13.21 4.80
CA ASN A 209 22.43 -13.17 6.11
C ASN A 209 21.83 -12.06 7.00
N MET A 210 21.04 -12.44 7.98
CA MET A 210 20.45 -11.55 8.98
C MET A 210 21.01 -11.84 10.40
N GLN A 211 22.18 -12.45 10.52
CA GLN A 211 22.72 -12.80 11.83
C GLN A 211 22.94 -11.57 12.71
N ALA A 212 23.40 -10.44 12.14
CA ALA A 212 23.57 -9.19 12.88
C ALA A 212 22.24 -8.67 13.47
N ALA A 213 21.13 -8.84 12.76
CA ALA A 213 19.79 -8.49 13.27
C ALA A 213 19.45 -9.39 14.48
N TRP A 214 19.65 -10.69 14.35
CA TRP A 214 19.29 -11.64 15.41
C TRP A 214 20.12 -11.42 16.67
N ASP A 215 21.42 -11.17 16.52
CA ASP A 215 22.32 -10.85 17.64
C ASP A 215 21.94 -9.54 18.35
N PHE A 216 21.51 -8.53 17.58
CA PHE A 216 21.04 -7.27 18.14
C PHE A 216 19.68 -7.42 18.85
N ILE A 217 18.74 -8.15 18.25
CA ILE A 217 17.43 -8.46 18.84
C ILE A 217 17.61 -9.25 20.16
N ALA A 218 18.57 -10.19 20.21
CA ALA A 218 18.89 -10.92 21.43
C ALA A 218 19.38 -9.99 22.56
N LYS A 219 20.15 -8.93 22.24
CA LYS A 219 20.54 -7.92 23.22
C LYS A 219 19.35 -7.09 23.70
N VAL A 220 18.44 -6.71 22.76
CA VAL A 220 17.22 -5.97 23.12
C VAL A 220 16.29 -6.81 23.99
N LYS A 221 16.24 -8.13 23.81
CA LYS A 221 15.50 -9.06 24.70
C LYS A 221 15.92 -8.92 26.16
N GLU A 222 17.20 -8.68 26.46
CA GLU A 222 17.68 -8.50 27.82
C GLU A 222 17.02 -7.29 28.53
N GLN A 223 16.49 -6.34 27.76
CA GLN A 223 15.68 -5.23 28.27
C GLN A 223 14.25 -5.66 28.63
N GLN A 224 13.84 -6.89 28.36
CA GLN A 224 12.50 -7.42 28.63
C GLN A 224 11.38 -6.55 28.02
N PRO A 225 11.38 -6.33 26.68
CA PRO A 225 10.37 -5.51 26.04
C PRO A 225 8.97 -6.13 26.16
N LEU A 226 7.94 -5.30 26.19
CA LEU A 226 6.56 -5.73 25.96
C LEU A 226 6.40 -6.05 24.47
N LEU A 227 5.62 -7.07 24.15
CA LEU A 227 5.31 -7.47 22.79
C LEU A 227 3.80 -7.33 22.56
N GLY A 228 3.39 -6.61 21.51
CA GLY A 228 1.97 -6.35 21.24
C GLY A 228 1.68 -5.89 19.83
N GLU A 229 0.49 -5.36 19.66
CA GLU A 229 -0.06 -4.83 18.40
C GLU A 229 -0.34 -3.32 18.55
N ASP A 230 -0.75 -2.67 17.45
CA ASP A 230 -0.97 -1.21 17.42
C ASP A 230 -1.79 -0.64 18.59
N PRO A 231 -2.94 -1.21 18.99
CA PRO A 231 -3.72 -0.67 20.11
C PRO A 231 -2.99 -0.75 21.46
N ASP A 232 -2.11 -1.73 21.63
CA ASP A 232 -1.37 -1.92 22.86
C ASP A 232 -0.38 -0.79 23.11
N PHE A 233 0.35 -0.33 22.07
CA PHE A 233 1.34 0.73 22.19
C PHE A 233 0.73 2.02 22.74
N THR A 234 -0.39 2.46 22.20
CA THR A 234 -1.10 3.65 22.68
C THR A 234 -1.50 3.49 24.14
N THR A 235 -2.05 2.32 24.50
CA THR A 235 -2.46 2.00 25.88
C THR A 235 -1.28 2.03 26.85
N TRP A 236 -0.16 1.40 26.49
CA TRP A 236 1.04 1.34 27.34
C TRP A 236 1.72 2.71 27.51
N PHE A 237 1.78 3.51 26.45
CA PHE A 237 2.23 4.90 26.57
C PHE A 237 1.29 5.70 27.46
N GLN A 238 -0.03 5.57 27.32
CA GLN A 238 -1.01 6.30 28.14
C GLN A 238 -0.89 5.95 29.61
N LYS A 239 -0.71 4.67 29.95
CA LYS A 239 -0.53 4.20 31.33
C LYS A 239 0.89 4.46 31.88
N GLY A 240 1.81 4.90 31.05
CA GLY A 240 3.21 5.08 31.44
C GLY A 240 3.94 3.75 31.67
N GLU A 241 3.52 2.68 31.04
CA GLU A 241 4.16 1.34 31.16
C GLU A 241 5.43 1.26 30.29
N ILE A 242 5.49 2.02 29.20
CA ILE A 242 6.65 2.11 28.30
C ILE A 242 7.12 3.55 28.12
N ASP A 243 8.40 3.67 27.79
CA ASP A 243 9.07 4.94 27.48
C ASP A 243 9.58 5.01 26.05
N ALA A 244 9.72 3.87 25.37
CA ALA A 244 10.14 3.79 23.98
C ALA A 244 9.47 2.61 23.25
N ALA A 245 9.26 2.75 21.94
CA ALA A 245 8.71 1.68 21.12
C ALA A 245 9.15 1.80 19.66
N CYS A 246 9.28 0.66 18.97
CA CYS A 246 9.25 0.60 17.52
C CYS A 246 7.78 0.49 17.08
N THR A 247 7.21 1.55 16.52
CA THR A 247 5.81 1.58 16.07
C THR A 247 5.66 2.43 14.82
N ILE A 248 4.52 2.33 14.13
CA ILE A 248 4.27 3.18 12.96
C ILE A 248 4.07 4.65 13.36
N SER A 249 4.52 5.56 12.51
CA SER A 249 4.48 7.00 12.76
C SER A 249 3.07 7.56 13.00
N THR A 250 2.05 6.95 12.40
CA THR A 250 0.63 7.30 12.61
C THR A 250 0.18 7.04 14.04
N ASN A 251 0.54 5.91 14.64
CA ASN A 251 0.21 5.59 16.02
C ASN A 251 0.85 6.58 17.00
N ALA A 252 2.14 6.89 16.77
CA ALA A 252 2.85 7.89 17.58
C ALA A 252 2.19 9.27 17.47
N ARG A 253 1.79 9.67 16.26
CA ARG A 253 1.10 10.93 16.01
C ARG A 253 -0.28 10.97 16.68
N GLU A 254 -1.07 9.92 16.54
CA GLU A 254 -2.39 9.81 17.15
C GLU A 254 -2.31 9.85 18.69
N ALA A 255 -1.39 9.10 19.27
CA ALA A 255 -1.12 9.12 20.70
C ALA A 255 -0.78 10.55 21.19
N LYS A 256 0.08 11.27 20.45
CA LYS A 256 0.42 12.67 20.75
C LYS A 256 -0.78 13.60 20.63
N LYS A 257 -1.61 13.46 19.60
CA LYS A 257 -2.86 14.25 19.43
C LYS A 257 -3.84 14.02 20.60
N ASN A 258 -3.85 12.81 21.17
CA ASN A 258 -4.64 12.44 22.32
C ASN A 258 -4.02 12.88 23.66
N GLY A 259 -3.00 13.76 23.63
CA GLY A 259 -2.41 14.40 24.80
C GLY A 259 -1.32 13.59 25.50
N ILE A 260 -0.85 12.49 24.91
CA ILE A 260 0.30 11.75 25.44
C ILE A 260 1.58 12.50 25.07
N ASP A 261 2.43 12.79 26.09
CA ASP A 261 3.75 13.41 25.84
C ASP A 261 4.68 12.42 25.16
N LEU A 262 4.65 12.48 23.83
CA LEU A 262 5.33 11.55 22.94
C LEU A 262 6.00 12.30 21.79
N ALA A 263 7.21 11.86 21.44
CA ALA A 263 7.94 12.27 20.26
C ALA A 263 8.43 11.03 19.50
N TRP A 264 8.93 11.19 18.29
CA TRP A 264 9.51 10.11 17.50
C TRP A 264 10.64 10.60 16.63
N VAL A 265 11.52 9.68 16.27
CA VAL A 265 12.65 9.93 15.38
C VAL A 265 12.78 8.79 14.37
N VAL A 266 13.46 9.09 13.27
CA VAL A 266 14.09 8.11 12.40
C VAL A 266 15.55 7.98 12.84
N PRO A 267 15.98 6.85 13.43
CA PRO A 267 17.34 6.68 13.92
C PRO A 267 18.39 6.69 12.80
N GLU A 268 19.66 6.85 13.17
CA GLU A 268 20.79 6.95 12.23
C GLU A 268 20.97 5.68 11.37
N GLU A 269 20.64 4.51 11.89
CA GLU A 269 20.67 3.24 11.16
C GLU A 269 19.53 3.11 10.14
N GLY A 270 18.62 4.06 10.16
CA GLY A 270 17.41 4.07 9.34
C GLY A 270 16.20 3.45 10.02
N ALA A 271 15.06 3.58 9.40
CA ALA A 271 13.77 3.06 9.82
C ALA A 271 13.08 2.35 8.67
N LYS A 272 12.37 1.27 8.94
CA LYS A 272 11.63 0.55 7.92
C LYS A 272 10.55 1.46 7.34
N PHE A 273 10.47 1.51 6.01
CA PHE A 273 9.43 2.18 5.26
C PHE A 273 8.62 1.14 4.48
N ASP A 274 7.33 1.13 4.70
CA ASP A 274 6.40 0.29 3.96
C ASP A 274 5.33 1.14 3.25
N THR A 275 4.54 0.46 2.43
CA THR A 275 3.46 1.07 1.65
C THR A 275 2.21 0.23 1.76
N ASP A 276 1.06 0.89 1.64
CA ASP A 276 -0.22 0.24 1.44
C ASP A 276 -0.81 0.67 0.10
N GLY A 277 -1.67 -0.16 -0.44
CA GLY A 277 -2.21 0.05 -1.77
C GLY A 277 -3.59 -0.52 -2.00
N LEU A 278 -4.08 -0.24 -3.18
CA LEU A 278 -5.36 -0.73 -3.67
C LEU A 278 -5.14 -1.75 -4.78
N TRP A 279 -5.90 -2.83 -4.76
CA TRP A 279 -5.88 -3.84 -5.80
C TRP A 279 -7.27 -4.43 -6.05
N ILE A 280 -7.45 -5.06 -7.20
CA ILE A 280 -8.71 -5.64 -7.65
C ILE A 280 -8.54 -7.16 -7.78
N PRO A 281 -9.40 -7.98 -7.15
CA PRO A 281 -9.39 -9.42 -7.37
C PRO A 281 -9.90 -9.76 -8.76
N LYS A 282 -9.30 -10.74 -9.43
CA LYS A 282 -9.76 -11.26 -10.73
C LYS A 282 -11.14 -11.89 -10.63
N GLY A 283 -11.90 -11.80 -11.72
CA GLY A 283 -13.18 -12.49 -11.87
C GLY A 283 -14.40 -11.62 -11.62
N LEU A 284 -14.23 -10.30 -11.53
CA LEU A 284 -15.36 -9.37 -11.58
C LEU A 284 -16.02 -9.36 -12.98
N PRO A 285 -17.32 -9.11 -13.08
CA PRO A 285 -17.97 -8.74 -14.34
C PRO A 285 -17.28 -7.52 -14.98
N GLU A 286 -17.28 -7.45 -16.32
CA GLU A 286 -16.54 -6.43 -17.06
C GLU A 286 -16.91 -4.98 -16.66
N ASN A 287 -18.20 -4.73 -16.47
CA ASN A 287 -18.67 -3.41 -16.03
C ASN A 287 -18.23 -3.10 -14.60
N GLU A 288 -18.28 -4.06 -13.68
CA GLU A 288 -17.83 -3.87 -12.29
C GLU A 288 -16.30 -3.67 -12.22
N LEU A 289 -15.53 -4.43 -13.01
CA LEU A 289 -14.08 -4.25 -13.15
C LEU A 289 -13.74 -2.84 -13.64
N TYR A 290 -14.46 -2.35 -14.68
CA TYR A 290 -14.26 -0.98 -15.16
C TYR A 290 -14.45 0.05 -14.04
N TRP A 291 -15.55 -0.04 -13.28
CA TRP A 291 -15.85 0.93 -12.23
C TRP A 291 -14.96 0.76 -10.99
N ALA A 292 -14.51 -0.44 -10.68
CA ALA A 292 -13.46 -0.67 -9.66
C ALA A 292 -12.12 -0.02 -10.06
N LYS A 293 -11.72 -0.12 -11.33
CA LYS A 293 -10.56 0.59 -11.88
C LYS A 293 -10.75 2.11 -11.80
N GLN A 294 -11.96 2.63 -12.11
CA GLN A 294 -12.26 4.06 -11.98
C GLN A 294 -12.17 4.54 -10.52
N TYR A 295 -12.54 3.70 -9.54
CA TYR A 295 -12.39 4.03 -8.13
C TYR A 295 -10.90 4.19 -7.76
N ILE A 296 -10.05 3.24 -8.13
CA ILE A 296 -8.60 3.32 -7.87
C ILE A 296 -8.00 4.53 -8.62
N ASN A 297 -8.38 4.73 -9.87
CA ASN A 297 -7.93 5.89 -10.64
C ASN A 297 -8.34 7.22 -9.99
N HIS A 298 -9.53 7.29 -9.39
CA HIS A 298 -10.00 8.45 -8.63
C HIS A 298 -9.18 8.64 -7.34
N ALA A 299 -8.86 7.56 -6.62
CA ALA A 299 -8.01 7.61 -5.44
C ALA A 299 -6.60 8.16 -5.70
N LEU A 300 -6.15 8.13 -6.96
CA LEU A 300 -4.87 8.71 -7.41
C LEU A 300 -5.00 10.18 -7.88
N THR A 301 -6.14 10.84 -7.71
CA THR A 301 -6.23 12.28 -7.94
C THR A 301 -5.63 13.05 -6.77
N LYS A 302 -5.08 14.23 -7.03
CA LYS A 302 -4.48 15.07 -5.99
C LYS A 302 -5.50 15.43 -4.91
N GLU A 303 -6.70 15.76 -5.33
CA GLU A 303 -7.81 16.17 -4.44
C GLU A 303 -8.20 15.03 -3.49
N ALA A 304 -8.35 13.81 -4.02
CA ALA A 304 -8.72 12.65 -3.22
C ALA A 304 -7.58 12.30 -2.24
N GLN A 305 -6.34 12.24 -2.71
CA GLN A 305 -5.19 11.93 -1.85
C GLN A 305 -4.97 12.99 -0.76
N GLN A 306 -5.11 14.28 -1.08
CA GLN A 306 -4.92 15.33 -0.08
C GLN A 306 -5.86 15.14 1.12
N VAL A 307 -7.16 14.94 0.87
CA VAL A 307 -8.16 14.76 1.96
C VAL A 307 -7.94 13.44 2.69
N TRP A 308 -7.73 12.35 1.94
CA TRP A 308 -7.53 11.02 2.54
C TRP A 308 -6.30 10.99 3.46
N LEU A 309 -5.19 11.50 2.97
CA LEU A 309 -3.89 11.37 3.66
C LEU A 309 -3.68 12.42 4.74
N ASP A 310 -4.34 13.59 4.66
CA ASP A 310 -4.39 14.55 5.78
C ASP A 310 -5.04 13.91 7.02
N GLY A 311 -6.10 13.14 6.81
CA GLY A 311 -6.78 12.39 7.89
C GLY A 311 -5.83 11.43 8.61
N LEU A 312 -5.05 10.69 7.84
CA LEU A 312 -4.11 9.67 8.36
C LEU A 312 -2.76 10.28 8.79
N GLY A 313 -2.33 11.40 8.20
CA GLY A 313 -1.00 11.96 8.41
C GLY A 313 0.09 11.15 7.71
N LEU A 314 -0.19 10.70 6.49
CA LEU A 314 0.69 9.85 5.69
C LEU A 314 1.14 10.54 4.39
N PRO A 315 2.37 10.31 3.93
CA PRO A 315 2.85 10.81 2.65
C PRO A 315 2.26 9.99 1.50
N GLY A 316 1.63 10.68 0.54
CA GLY A 316 1.02 10.06 -0.62
C GLY A 316 1.99 9.81 -1.77
N VAL A 317 1.44 9.19 -2.82
CA VAL A 317 2.18 8.89 -4.06
C VAL A 317 1.97 9.93 -5.15
N VAL A 318 1.08 10.91 -4.96
CA VAL A 318 0.85 12.00 -5.91
C VAL A 318 1.72 13.20 -5.52
N PRO A 319 2.51 13.76 -6.46
CA PRO A 319 3.39 14.88 -6.14
C PRO A 319 2.61 16.17 -5.81
N GLY A 320 3.22 17.01 -4.97
CA GLY A 320 2.70 18.32 -4.61
C GLY A 320 1.54 18.29 -3.60
N LEU A 321 1.40 17.20 -2.83
CA LEU A 321 0.56 17.19 -1.64
C LEU A 321 1.16 18.09 -0.56
N THR A 322 0.30 18.75 0.20
CA THR A 322 0.73 19.61 1.33
C THR A 322 0.78 18.77 2.60
N PRO A 323 1.92 18.62 3.26
CA PRO A 323 1.98 17.90 4.52
C PRO A 323 1.18 18.62 5.61
N PRO A 324 0.55 17.89 6.54
CA PRO A 324 -0.02 18.48 7.74
C PRO A 324 1.00 19.35 8.48
N ALA A 325 0.56 20.45 9.10
CA ALA A 325 1.46 21.45 9.71
C ALA A 325 2.40 20.84 10.78
N ASP A 326 1.93 19.83 11.52
CA ASP A 326 2.69 19.10 12.54
C ASP A 326 3.70 18.10 11.95
N LEU A 327 3.65 17.84 10.64
CA LEU A 327 4.52 16.90 9.91
C LEU A 327 5.46 17.58 8.91
N VAL A 328 5.43 18.91 8.82
CA VAL A 328 6.36 19.66 7.96
C VAL A 328 7.81 19.43 8.45
N ASN A 329 8.69 19.01 7.53
CA ASN A 329 10.09 18.65 7.81
C ASN A 329 10.25 17.46 8.80
N ASN A 330 9.21 16.63 8.97
CA ASN A 330 9.31 15.43 9.79
C ASN A 330 9.98 14.30 8.98
N PRO A 331 11.09 13.69 9.46
CA PRO A 331 11.77 12.60 8.73
C PRO A 331 10.90 11.36 8.47
N ALA A 332 9.84 11.16 9.28
CA ALA A 332 8.87 10.08 9.07
C ALA A 332 7.74 10.46 8.09
N TYR A 333 7.80 11.65 7.48
CA TYR A 333 6.88 12.09 6.42
C TYR A 333 7.68 12.53 5.19
N PRO A 334 8.27 11.59 4.44
CA PRO A 334 9.11 11.91 3.29
C PRO A 334 8.28 12.56 2.18
N THR A 335 8.76 13.68 1.65
CA THR A 335 8.11 14.44 0.57
C THR A 335 8.98 14.60 -0.67
N LYS A 336 10.27 14.33 -0.55
CA LYS A 336 11.28 14.48 -1.60
C LYS A 336 12.32 13.36 -1.50
N GLU A 337 13.06 13.12 -2.57
CA GLU A 337 13.99 11.99 -2.70
C GLU A 337 15.02 11.91 -1.56
N GLU A 338 15.54 13.04 -1.11
CA GLU A 338 16.52 13.09 -0.02
C GLU A 338 15.97 12.59 1.32
N ASP A 339 14.66 12.69 1.56
CA ASP A 339 14.01 12.23 2.78
C ASP A 339 14.06 10.70 2.92
N PHE A 340 14.22 9.98 1.80
CA PHE A 340 14.30 8.52 1.79
C PHE A 340 15.68 7.95 2.14
N LYS A 341 16.73 8.77 2.31
CA LYS A 341 18.10 8.29 2.58
C LYS A 341 18.23 7.46 3.84
N HIS A 342 17.41 7.73 4.85
CA HIS A 342 17.36 7.01 6.12
C HIS A 342 16.15 6.07 6.23
N LEU A 343 15.48 5.79 5.10
CA LEU A 343 14.33 4.90 5.08
C LEU A 343 14.70 3.59 4.38
N ILE A 344 14.51 2.49 5.10
CA ILE A 344 14.85 1.15 4.65
C ILE A 344 13.67 0.58 3.87
N ARG A 345 13.86 0.35 2.57
CA ARG A 345 12.87 -0.23 1.67
C ARG A 345 13.35 -1.60 1.20
N ILE A 346 12.68 -2.63 1.61
CA ILE A 346 12.94 -4.01 1.15
C ILE A 346 11.82 -4.42 0.19
N SER A 347 12.19 -5.07 -0.91
CA SER A 347 11.23 -5.60 -1.88
C SER A 347 10.11 -6.39 -1.19
N SER A 348 8.86 -6.10 -1.51
CA SER A 348 7.70 -6.80 -0.95
C SER A 348 7.72 -8.30 -1.27
N ARG A 349 8.25 -8.69 -2.46
CA ARG A 349 8.50 -10.09 -2.79
C ARG A 349 9.47 -10.73 -1.79
N THR A 350 10.62 -10.08 -1.52
CA THR A 350 11.61 -10.57 -0.55
C THR A 350 11.00 -10.71 0.84
N GLN A 351 10.16 -9.74 1.25
CA GLN A 351 9.45 -9.82 2.52
C GLN A 351 8.52 -11.04 2.55
N VAL A 352 7.64 -11.20 1.57
CA VAL A 352 6.69 -12.32 1.49
C VAL A 352 7.38 -13.70 1.50
N GLU A 353 8.49 -13.83 0.78
CA GLU A 353 9.24 -15.10 0.68
C GLU A 353 9.96 -15.48 1.98
N ASN A 354 10.18 -14.52 2.87
CA ASN A 354 10.99 -14.73 4.09
C ASN A 354 10.29 -14.39 5.41
N GLU A 355 9.18 -13.64 5.40
CA GLU A 355 8.53 -13.14 6.63
C GLU A 355 8.24 -14.23 7.66
N SER A 356 7.71 -15.38 7.23
CA SER A 356 7.40 -16.47 8.17
C SER A 356 8.63 -16.98 8.91
N LYS A 357 9.80 -17.01 8.24
CA LYS A 357 11.08 -17.41 8.84
C LYS A 357 11.56 -16.34 9.81
N TRP A 358 11.44 -15.06 9.43
CA TRP A 358 11.85 -13.94 10.26
C TRP A 358 10.99 -13.82 11.52
N PHE A 359 9.67 -13.94 11.39
CA PHE A 359 8.75 -13.92 12.52
C PHE A 359 8.99 -15.11 13.46
N ALA A 360 9.21 -16.32 12.91
CA ALA A 360 9.54 -17.50 13.73
C ALA A 360 10.86 -17.29 14.48
N LYS A 361 11.90 -16.73 13.83
CA LYS A 361 13.20 -16.49 14.46
C LYS A 361 13.12 -15.40 15.53
N PHE A 362 12.36 -14.33 15.28
CA PHE A 362 12.11 -13.30 16.29
C PHE A 362 11.43 -13.89 17.53
N LYS A 363 10.36 -14.67 17.35
CA LYS A 363 9.66 -15.35 18.45
C LYS A 363 10.55 -16.32 19.21
N GLU A 364 11.37 -17.11 18.50
CA GLU A 364 12.36 -18.00 19.13
C GLU A 364 13.30 -17.21 20.05
N ILE A 365 13.84 -16.09 19.56
CA ILE A 365 14.72 -15.24 20.35
C ILE A 365 13.98 -14.67 21.56
N MET A 366 12.79 -14.12 21.38
CA MET A 366 12.05 -13.45 22.47
C MET A 366 11.52 -14.41 23.53
N GLN A 367 11.21 -15.65 23.19
CA GLN A 367 10.66 -16.67 24.10
C GLN A 367 11.73 -17.57 24.77
N GLY A 368 12.87 -17.80 24.10
CA GLY A 368 14.01 -18.62 24.62
C GLY A 368 14.80 -17.88 25.65
#